data_ed0ebb592fc77a89365455199669f4ec
#
_entry.id   ed0ebb592fc77a89365455199669f4ec
#
_cell.length_a   1.000
_cell.length_b   1.000
_cell.length_c   1.000
_cell.angle_alpha   90.00
_cell.angle_beta   90.00
_cell.angle_gamma   90.00
#
_symmetry.space_group_name_H-M   'P 1'
#
loop_
_entity.id
_entity.type
_entity.pdbx_description
1 polymer ?
#
loop_
_entity_poly.entity_id
_entity_poly.type
_entity_poly.pdbx_seq_one_letter_code
_entity_poly.pdbx_strand_id
1 'polypeptide(L)'
;GLVISNDFSPGRSALVSQTERRTNGFRRHFSTNENDFFRGAAATVNWKNLDINLFYSYRKLDGGVDSTIVTSFKTDGLHRLVRDREKMHKVSMQTYGGNVRYATPGLCIGLTALSYSFGNYSIQPDPKPYNLFYFRGNRNLNISVDYLLKNKLIKFYGETALSRNGAVASLNALQLTPASYFSLLLLYRYYDKRYQAFFG
;
A
#
# COMPACT_ATOMS: atom_id res chain seq x y z
N GLY A 1 -0.73 -0.71 0.65
CA GLY A 1 -0.81 -1.77 -0.36
C GLY A 1 -0.72 -3.14 0.29
N LEU A 2 -1.72 -3.97 0.04
CA LEU A 2 -1.74 -5.37 0.44
C LEU A 2 -0.64 -6.13 -0.30
N VAL A 3 0.53 -6.34 0.32
CA VAL A 3 1.54 -7.30 -0.16
C VAL A 3 1.27 -8.65 0.51
N ILE A 4 1.00 -9.69 -0.21
CA ILE A 4 0.86 -11.05 0.29
C ILE A 4 2.26 -11.56 0.62
N SER A 5 2.62 -11.70 1.91
CA SER A 5 3.87 -12.34 2.29
C SER A 5 3.63 -13.84 2.47
N ASN A 6 4.44 -14.66 1.79
CA ASN A 6 4.42 -16.11 1.88
C ASN A 6 5.27 -16.60 3.07
N ASP A 7 4.98 -16.16 4.29
CA ASP A 7 5.60 -16.73 5.47
C ASP A 7 4.80 -17.96 5.93
N PHE A 8 5.23 -19.12 5.47
CA PHE A 8 4.76 -20.42 5.91
C PHE A 8 5.32 -20.70 7.31
N SER A 9 4.55 -20.39 8.36
CA SER A 9 4.83 -20.90 9.71
C SER A 9 4.01 -22.18 9.92
N PRO A 10 4.66 -23.33 10.12
CA PRO A 10 3.94 -24.56 10.44
C PRO A 10 3.19 -24.38 11.76
N GLY A 11 1.86 -24.58 11.74
CA GLY A 11 0.99 -24.55 12.92
C GLY A 11 -0.01 -23.40 13.02
N ARG A 12 0.00 -22.42 12.11
CA ARG A 12 -1.09 -21.45 11.96
C ARG A 12 -1.88 -21.73 10.69
N SER A 13 -3.21 -21.64 10.76
CA SER A 13 -4.01 -21.78 9.54
C SER A 13 -3.58 -20.68 8.54
N ALA A 14 -3.35 -21.06 7.29
CA ALA A 14 -2.91 -20.15 6.21
C ALA A 14 -3.80 -18.90 6.08
N LEU A 15 -5.10 -19.04 6.38
CA LEU A 15 -6.07 -17.95 6.36
C LEU A 15 -5.79 -16.84 7.39
N VAL A 16 -5.37 -17.22 8.61
CA VAL A 16 -5.09 -16.25 9.69
C VAL A 16 -3.78 -15.50 9.41
N SER A 17 -2.76 -16.17 8.89
CA SER A 17 -1.47 -15.55 8.57
C SER A 17 -1.54 -14.64 7.33
N GLN A 18 -2.45 -14.90 6.40
CA GLN A 18 -2.63 -14.09 5.20
C GLN A 18 -3.38 -12.77 5.44
N THR A 19 -4.21 -12.71 6.47
CA THR A 19 -5.05 -11.53 6.77
C THR A 19 -4.39 -10.55 7.72
N GLU A 20 -3.47 -11.01 8.58
CA GLU A 20 -2.75 -10.14 9.51
C GLU A 20 -1.38 -9.75 8.95
N ARG A 21 -1.17 -8.47 8.72
CA ARG A 21 0.14 -7.93 8.37
C ARG A 21 0.72 -7.14 9.53
N ARG A 22 1.99 -7.38 9.78
CA ARG A 22 2.78 -6.57 10.71
C ARG A 22 3.66 -5.62 9.90
N THR A 23 3.58 -4.34 10.21
CA THR A 23 4.57 -3.39 9.70
C THR A 23 5.86 -3.58 10.47
N ASN A 24 6.98 -3.73 9.77
CA ASN A 24 8.31 -3.81 10.38
C ASN A 24 9.07 -2.48 10.27
N GLY A 25 8.33 -1.37 10.10
CA GLY A 25 8.91 -0.05 9.87
C GLY A 25 9.59 0.07 8.49
N PHE A 26 10.45 1.09 8.35
CA PHE A 26 11.24 1.27 7.14
C PHE A 26 12.37 0.25 7.10
N ARG A 27 12.53 -0.43 5.97
CA ARG A 27 13.60 -1.37 5.73
C ARG A 27 14.40 -0.97 4.50
N ARG A 28 15.69 -1.25 4.54
CA ARG A 28 16.56 -1.11 3.39
C ARG A 28 16.08 -2.04 2.27
N HIS A 29 16.09 -1.55 1.04
CA HIS A 29 15.77 -2.35 -0.13
C HIS A 29 16.89 -3.35 -0.43
N PHE A 30 16.56 -4.64 -0.51
CA PHE A 30 17.47 -5.74 -0.85
C PHE A 30 16.96 -6.61 -2.00
N SER A 31 15.93 -6.16 -2.71
CA SER A 31 15.38 -6.89 -3.85
C SER A 31 16.20 -6.66 -5.10
N THR A 32 16.23 -7.65 -6.00
CA THR A 32 16.74 -7.53 -7.37
C THR A 32 15.83 -6.71 -8.29
N ASN A 33 14.67 -6.27 -7.80
CA ASN A 33 13.77 -5.41 -8.55
C ASN A 33 14.35 -3.98 -8.55
N GLU A 34 14.82 -3.53 -9.71
CA GLU A 34 15.50 -2.24 -9.85
C GLU A 34 14.54 -1.05 -9.93
N ASN A 35 13.25 -1.28 -10.18
CA ASN A 35 12.28 -0.21 -10.45
C ASN A 35 11.20 -0.03 -9.39
N ASP A 36 10.97 -0.99 -8.48
CA ASP A 36 9.85 -0.93 -7.56
C ASP A 36 10.27 -0.73 -6.09
N PHE A 37 10.97 0.36 -5.82
CA PHE A 37 11.36 0.77 -4.47
C PHE A 37 11.28 2.29 -4.30
N PHE A 38 11.11 2.73 -3.07
CA PHE A 38 11.16 4.15 -2.72
C PHE A 38 12.61 4.61 -2.58
N ARG A 39 12.93 5.78 -3.14
CA ARG A 39 14.23 6.42 -3.04
C ARG A 39 14.05 7.79 -2.38
N GLY A 40 14.58 7.98 -1.20
CA GLY A 40 14.39 9.24 -0.47
C GLY A 40 14.85 9.17 0.98
N ALA A 41 14.21 9.96 1.83
CA ALA A 41 14.47 10.01 3.26
C ALA A 41 13.26 9.53 4.04
N ALA A 42 13.52 8.90 5.18
CA ALA A 42 12.49 8.47 6.11
C ALA A 42 12.95 8.74 7.55
N ALA A 43 11.99 9.06 8.40
CA ALA A 43 12.21 9.29 9.83
C ALA A 43 11.19 8.51 10.64
N THR A 44 11.63 7.93 11.75
CA THR A 44 10.77 7.25 12.73
C THR A 44 11.03 7.86 14.09
N VAL A 45 9.97 8.26 14.77
CA VAL A 45 10.00 8.75 16.16
C VAL A 45 9.12 7.84 17.00
N ASN A 46 9.71 7.24 18.01
CA ASN A 46 9.00 6.38 18.96
C ASN A 46 8.95 7.11 20.31
N TRP A 47 7.74 7.37 20.79
CA TRP A 47 7.54 8.02 22.07
C TRP A 47 6.48 7.29 22.89
N LYS A 48 6.94 6.55 23.91
CA LYS A 48 6.09 5.68 24.74
C LYS A 48 5.25 4.74 23.88
N ASN A 49 3.94 4.99 23.81
CA ASN A 49 2.96 4.18 23.06
C ASN A 49 2.67 4.74 21.66
N LEU A 50 3.36 5.80 21.25
CA LEU A 50 3.15 6.48 19.99
C LEU A 50 4.34 6.28 19.06
N ASP A 51 4.09 5.76 17.88
CA ASP A 51 5.05 5.63 16.79
C ASP A 51 4.66 6.56 15.65
N ILE A 52 5.55 7.42 15.24
CA ILE A 52 5.36 8.34 14.12
C ILE A 52 6.39 8.01 13.05
N ASN A 53 5.92 7.68 11.86
CA ASN A 53 6.75 7.39 10.71
C ASN A 53 6.43 8.39 9.60
N LEU A 54 7.45 9.02 9.04
CA LEU A 54 7.33 9.96 7.93
C LEU A 54 8.32 9.58 6.86
N PHE A 55 7.95 9.71 5.59
CA PHE A 55 8.88 9.55 4.50
C PHE A 55 8.56 10.46 3.32
N TYR A 56 9.62 10.77 2.60
CA TYR A 56 9.59 11.42 1.31
C TYR A 56 10.38 10.59 0.30
N SER A 57 9.84 10.41 -0.88
CA SER A 57 10.51 9.70 -1.97
C SER A 57 10.39 10.48 -3.26
N TYR A 58 11.51 10.57 -3.96
CA TYR A 58 11.57 11.07 -5.34
C TYR A 58 12.20 10.00 -6.22
N ARG A 59 11.48 9.62 -7.28
CA ARG A 59 12.01 8.67 -8.26
C ARG A 59 11.54 9.03 -9.67
N LYS A 60 12.28 8.55 -10.65
CA LYS A 60 11.89 8.61 -12.06
C LYS A 60 11.40 7.23 -12.49
N LEU A 61 10.24 7.20 -13.13
CA LEU A 61 9.61 5.99 -13.65
C LEU A 61 9.80 5.91 -15.15
N ASP A 62 9.85 4.68 -15.65
CA ASP A 62 9.86 4.40 -17.06
C ASP A 62 8.43 4.39 -17.60
N GLY A 63 8.17 5.16 -18.63
CA GLY A 63 6.82 5.27 -19.17
C GLY A 63 6.79 5.78 -20.61
N GLY A 64 5.75 5.34 -21.31
CA GLY A 64 5.37 5.92 -22.61
C GLY A 64 4.74 7.29 -22.38
N VAL A 65 5.41 8.33 -22.83
CA VAL A 65 4.97 9.72 -22.67
C VAL A 65 4.72 10.31 -24.05
N ASP A 66 3.53 10.84 -24.22
CA ASP A 66 3.18 11.70 -25.35
C ASP A 66 2.93 13.11 -24.82
N SER A 67 3.90 14.01 -25.10
CA SER A 67 3.96 15.38 -24.54
C SER A 67 3.93 15.38 -23.00
N THR A 68 2.76 15.53 -22.37
CA THR A 68 2.56 15.52 -20.92
C THR A 68 1.68 14.36 -20.44
N ILE A 69 1.24 13.50 -21.36
CA ILE A 69 0.34 12.39 -21.07
C ILE A 69 1.16 11.10 -20.96
N VAL A 70 0.98 10.38 -19.85
CA VAL A 70 1.55 9.05 -19.62
C VAL A 70 0.50 8.01 -19.96
N THR A 71 0.72 7.23 -21.00
CA THR A 71 -0.21 6.20 -21.47
C THR A 71 0.07 4.83 -20.88
N SER A 72 1.34 4.56 -20.51
CA SER A 72 1.75 3.28 -19.96
C SER A 72 2.99 3.41 -19.07
N PHE A 73 3.09 2.57 -18.05
CA PHE A 73 4.30 2.38 -17.27
C PHE A 73 5.00 1.08 -17.64
N LYS A 74 6.34 1.10 -17.59
CA LYS A 74 7.16 -0.09 -17.70
C LYS A 74 7.71 -0.43 -16.31
N THR A 75 7.32 -1.58 -15.78
CA THR A 75 7.63 -1.99 -14.40
C THR A 75 8.78 -2.99 -14.32
N ASP A 76 9.17 -3.60 -15.44
CA ASP A 76 10.18 -4.67 -15.47
C ASP A 76 11.64 -4.18 -15.36
N GLY A 77 11.91 -2.88 -15.51
CA GLY A 77 13.26 -2.30 -15.45
C GLY A 77 14.21 -2.71 -16.59
N LEU A 78 13.75 -3.52 -17.54
CA LEU A 78 14.61 -4.04 -18.61
C LEU A 78 14.59 -3.11 -19.83
N HIS A 79 15.76 -2.62 -20.23
CA HIS A 79 15.94 -1.71 -21.38
C HIS A 79 16.68 -2.40 -22.53
N ARG A 80 16.11 -3.48 -23.06
CA ARG A 80 16.74 -4.31 -24.10
C ARG A 80 16.63 -3.73 -25.51
N LEU A 81 15.54 -3.03 -25.78
CA LEU A 81 15.25 -2.45 -27.10
C LEU A 81 15.49 -0.93 -27.10
N VAL A 82 15.80 -0.37 -28.28
CA VAL A 82 15.96 1.09 -28.46
C VAL A 82 14.74 1.86 -27.94
N ARG A 83 13.53 1.42 -28.30
CA ARG A 83 12.27 1.99 -27.81
C ARG A 83 12.09 1.93 -26.29
N ASP A 84 12.73 0.98 -25.61
CA ASP A 84 12.68 0.86 -24.16
C ASP A 84 13.56 1.92 -23.51
N ARG A 85 14.72 2.24 -24.13
CA ARG A 85 15.61 3.33 -23.70
C ARG A 85 14.96 4.70 -23.86
N GLU A 86 14.13 4.88 -24.89
CA GLU A 86 13.36 6.11 -25.09
C GLU A 86 12.34 6.37 -23.99
N LYS A 87 11.85 5.31 -23.31
CA LYS A 87 10.90 5.39 -22.19
C LYS A 87 11.56 5.52 -20.83
N MET A 88 12.89 5.41 -20.77
CA MET A 88 13.66 5.37 -19.54
C MET A 88 13.59 6.69 -18.80
N HIS A 89 13.25 6.65 -17.50
CA HIS A 89 13.29 7.78 -16.57
C HIS A 89 12.53 9.05 -16.99
N LYS A 90 11.47 8.89 -17.80
CA LYS A 90 10.71 10.03 -18.36
C LYS A 90 9.78 10.68 -17.35
N VAL A 91 9.16 9.89 -16.47
CA VAL A 91 8.11 10.36 -15.58
C VAL A 91 8.67 10.54 -14.18
N SER A 92 8.68 11.78 -13.68
CA SER A 92 9.04 12.05 -12.28
C SER A 92 7.87 11.73 -11.37
N MET A 93 8.16 11.07 -10.25
CA MET A 93 7.18 10.78 -9.21
C MET A 93 7.70 11.21 -7.85
N GLN A 94 6.92 12.02 -7.17
CA GLN A 94 7.12 12.41 -5.78
C GLN A 94 6.09 11.71 -4.91
N THR A 95 6.53 11.14 -3.80
CA THR A 95 5.65 10.46 -2.84
C THR A 95 5.95 10.96 -1.44
N TYR A 96 4.91 11.35 -0.74
CA TYR A 96 4.94 11.72 0.68
C TYR A 96 4.06 10.74 1.42
N GLY A 97 4.55 10.21 2.50
CA GLY A 97 3.77 9.31 3.34
C GLY A 97 4.06 9.51 4.81
N GLY A 98 3.07 9.23 5.61
CA GLY A 98 3.16 9.25 7.05
C GLY A 98 2.21 8.25 7.69
N ASN A 99 2.63 7.73 8.83
CA ASN A 99 1.83 6.86 9.67
C ASN A 99 2.01 7.30 11.11
N VAL A 100 0.91 7.44 11.83
CA VAL A 100 0.88 7.67 13.28
C VAL A 100 0.17 6.49 13.90
N ARG A 101 0.83 5.79 14.81
CA ARG A 101 0.32 4.59 15.45
C ARG A 101 0.39 4.73 16.95
N TYR A 102 -0.74 4.48 17.61
CA TYR A 102 -0.85 4.36 19.06
C TYR A 102 -1.05 2.89 19.43
N ALA A 103 -0.19 2.34 20.30
CA ALA A 103 -0.19 0.93 20.64
C ALA A 103 -0.12 0.71 22.15
N THR A 104 -1.05 -0.08 22.68
CA THR A 104 -1.08 -0.62 24.04
C THR A 104 -1.25 -2.13 24.01
N PRO A 105 -1.09 -2.86 25.13
CA PRO A 105 -1.15 -4.32 25.13
C PRO A 105 -2.41 -4.96 24.54
N GLY A 106 -3.54 -4.26 24.49
CA GLY A 106 -4.80 -4.77 23.93
C GLY A 106 -5.40 -3.97 22.80
N LEU A 107 -4.83 -2.79 22.51
CA LEU A 107 -5.36 -1.84 21.52
C LEU A 107 -4.23 -1.30 20.68
N CYS A 108 -4.41 -1.32 19.37
CA CYS A 108 -3.56 -0.59 18.43
C CYS A 108 -4.46 0.15 17.44
N ILE A 109 -4.19 1.43 17.23
CA ILE A 109 -4.86 2.26 16.23
C ILE A 109 -3.80 2.97 15.43
N GLY A 110 -3.90 2.94 14.10
CA GLY A 110 -3.02 3.62 13.19
C GLY A 110 -3.79 4.52 12.22
N LEU A 111 -3.19 5.63 11.87
CA LEU A 111 -3.63 6.53 10.82
C LEU A 111 -2.49 6.64 9.81
N THR A 112 -2.76 6.31 8.55
CA THR A 112 -1.80 6.40 7.46
C THR A 112 -2.29 7.36 6.40
N ALA A 113 -1.41 8.22 5.91
CA ALA A 113 -1.67 9.08 4.76
C ALA A 113 -0.55 8.89 3.74
N LEU A 114 -0.92 8.76 2.48
CA LEU A 114 -0.01 8.59 1.36
C LEU A 114 -0.45 9.49 0.20
N SER A 115 0.40 10.44 -0.16
CA SER A 115 0.18 11.31 -1.31
C SER A 115 1.26 11.08 -2.35
N TYR A 116 0.89 11.01 -3.62
CA TYR A 116 1.83 10.93 -4.71
C TYR A 116 1.45 11.85 -5.86
N SER A 117 2.48 12.36 -6.54
CA SER A 117 2.36 13.33 -7.63
C SER A 117 3.34 12.99 -8.75
N PHE A 118 2.89 13.11 -9.98
CA PHE A 118 3.68 12.91 -11.20
C PHE A 118 4.16 14.22 -11.81
N GLY A 119 4.17 15.31 -11.02
CA GLY A 119 4.59 16.63 -11.50
C GLY A 119 3.69 17.16 -12.61
N ASN A 120 4.30 17.47 -13.74
CA ASN A 120 3.58 18.01 -14.93
C ASN A 120 2.95 16.91 -15.79
N TYR A 121 3.15 15.64 -15.44
CA TYR A 121 2.62 14.50 -16.18
C TYR A 121 1.24 14.10 -15.67
N SER A 122 0.32 13.83 -16.60
CA SER A 122 -1.00 13.29 -16.31
C SER A 122 -1.08 11.84 -16.80
N ILE A 123 -1.46 10.94 -15.91
CA ILE A 123 -1.67 9.53 -16.25
C ILE A 123 -3.03 9.40 -16.93
N GLN A 124 -3.02 8.94 -18.16
CA GLN A 124 -4.23 8.68 -18.94
C GLN A 124 -4.01 7.40 -19.77
N PRO A 125 -4.19 6.22 -19.17
CA PRO A 125 -4.11 4.96 -19.92
C PRO A 125 -5.24 4.91 -20.94
N ASP A 126 -4.96 4.30 -22.10
CA ASP A 126 -5.96 4.09 -23.13
C ASP A 126 -7.20 3.42 -22.53
N PRO A 127 -8.42 3.92 -22.80
CA PRO A 127 -9.64 3.37 -22.22
C PRO A 127 -9.90 1.96 -22.77
N LYS A 128 -9.81 0.98 -21.87
CA LYS A 128 -10.14 -0.43 -22.15
C LYS A 128 -11.12 -0.93 -21.10
N PRO A 129 -11.95 -1.95 -21.36
CA PRO A 129 -12.95 -2.43 -20.42
C PRO A 129 -12.39 -2.78 -19.03
N TYR A 130 -11.14 -3.27 -18.95
CA TYR A 130 -10.51 -3.70 -17.71
C TYR A 130 -9.84 -2.56 -16.92
N ASN A 131 -9.63 -1.35 -17.51
CA ASN A 131 -8.93 -0.25 -16.86
C ASN A 131 -9.78 1.02 -16.69
N LEU A 132 -11.09 0.92 -16.83
CA LEU A 132 -12.01 2.06 -16.72
C LEU A 132 -11.89 2.80 -15.37
N PHE A 133 -11.57 2.08 -14.30
CA PHE A 133 -11.47 2.60 -12.95
C PHE A 133 -10.02 2.83 -12.49
N TYR A 134 -9.03 2.62 -13.35
CA TYR A 134 -7.63 2.91 -13.02
C TYR A 134 -7.44 4.39 -12.75
N PHE A 135 -6.40 4.68 -11.97
CA PHE A 135 -6.04 6.06 -11.65
C PHE A 135 -5.81 6.88 -12.94
N ARG A 136 -6.42 8.07 -12.97
CA ARG A 136 -6.26 9.08 -14.02
C ARG A 136 -5.97 10.42 -13.35
N GLY A 137 -4.98 11.15 -13.87
CA GLY A 137 -4.58 12.43 -13.32
C GLY A 137 -3.11 12.50 -12.92
N ASN A 138 -2.74 13.57 -12.23
CA ASN A 138 -1.35 13.85 -11.86
C ASN A 138 -1.07 13.73 -10.35
N ARG A 139 -2.09 13.62 -9.51
CA ARG A 139 -1.97 13.53 -8.03
C ARG A 139 -3.05 12.65 -7.44
N ASN A 140 -2.69 11.86 -6.45
CA ASN A 140 -3.66 11.15 -5.62
C ASN A 140 -3.28 11.24 -4.15
N LEU A 141 -4.26 11.01 -3.29
CA LEU A 141 -4.15 10.94 -1.84
C LEU A 141 -4.95 9.74 -1.37
N ASN A 142 -4.31 8.88 -0.60
CA ASN A 142 -4.96 7.79 0.11
C ASN A 142 -4.77 8.01 1.61
N ILE A 143 -5.85 7.89 2.37
CA ILE A 143 -5.84 7.95 3.83
C ILE A 143 -6.44 6.65 4.33
N SER A 144 -5.82 6.02 5.32
CA SER A 144 -6.37 4.82 5.95
C SER A 144 -6.30 4.87 7.46
N VAL A 145 -7.26 4.22 8.08
CA VAL A 145 -7.29 3.94 9.52
C VAL A 145 -7.20 2.44 9.70
N ASP A 146 -6.21 2.00 10.45
CA ASP A 146 -6.06 0.61 10.87
C ASP A 146 -6.27 0.48 12.37
N TYR A 147 -6.79 -0.66 12.79
CA TYR A 147 -7.05 -0.93 14.19
C TYR A 147 -6.91 -2.41 14.52
N LEU A 148 -6.48 -2.66 15.73
CA LEU A 148 -6.39 -3.98 16.34
C LEU A 148 -6.86 -3.90 17.78
N LEU A 149 -7.91 -4.66 18.10
CA LEU A 149 -8.39 -4.90 19.46
C LEU A 149 -8.14 -6.37 19.78
N LYS A 150 -7.45 -6.64 20.88
CA LYS A 150 -7.10 -8.00 21.26
C LYS A 150 -7.30 -8.21 22.75
N ASN A 151 -8.02 -9.29 23.09
CA ASN A 151 -8.06 -9.85 24.44
C ASN A 151 -7.78 -11.36 24.39
N LYS A 152 -8.02 -12.09 25.49
CA LYS A 152 -7.76 -13.53 25.58
C LYS A 152 -8.59 -14.38 24.59
N LEU A 153 -9.81 -13.95 24.29
CA LEU A 153 -10.80 -14.74 23.51
C LEU A 153 -11.05 -14.15 22.12
N ILE A 154 -10.89 -12.83 21.98
CA ILE A 154 -11.32 -12.08 20.80
C ILE A 154 -10.15 -11.27 20.28
N LYS A 155 -9.96 -11.32 18.95
CA LYS A 155 -9.09 -10.42 18.21
C LYS A 155 -9.87 -9.83 17.05
N PHE A 156 -10.09 -8.53 17.11
CA PHE A 156 -10.76 -7.76 16.04
C PHE A 156 -9.75 -6.81 15.43
N TYR A 157 -9.58 -6.88 14.12
CA TYR A 157 -8.62 -6.06 13.40
C TYR A 157 -9.13 -5.73 12.00
N GLY A 158 -8.67 -4.62 11.48
CA GLY A 158 -9.05 -4.20 10.15
C GLY A 158 -8.35 -2.93 9.69
N GLU A 159 -8.62 -2.59 8.45
CA GLU A 159 -8.18 -1.37 7.82
C GLU A 159 -9.30 -0.84 6.92
N THR A 160 -9.53 0.45 6.99
CA THR A 160 -10.43 1.16 6.06
C THR A 160 -9.68 2.31 5.44
N ALA A 161 -9.63 2.33 4.12
CA ALA A 161 -8.90 3.30 3.32
C ALA A 161 -9.85 4.08 2.42
N LEU A 162 -9.56 5.36 2.25
CA LEU A 162 -10.25 6.31 1.40
C LEU A 162 -9.29 6.86 0.35
N SER A 163 -9.66 6.83 -0.90
CA SER A 163 -8.94 7.50 -1.97
C SER A 163 -9.50 8.90 -2.25
N ARG A 164 -8.71 9.76 -2.88
CA ARG A 164 -9.06 11.17 -3.16
C ARG A 164 -10.42 11.36 -3.86
N ASN A 165 -10.83 10.40 -4.66
CA ASN A 165 -12.12 10.43 -5.36
C ASN A 165 -13.32 10.02 -4.48
N GLY A 166 -13.12 9.82 -3.17
CA GLY A 166 -14.16 9.41 -2.22
C GLY A 166 -14.47 7.91 -2.21
N ALA A 167 -13.77 7.10 -2.99
CA ALA A 167 -13.97 5.66 -3.00
C ALA A 167 -13.30 4.99 -1.80
N VAL A 168 -13.95 3.98 -1.24
CA VAL A 168 -13.57 3.29 -0.01
C VAL A 168 -13.12 1.87 -0.29
N ALA A 169 -12.08 1.43 0.42
CA ALA A 169 -11.68 0.04 0.53
C ALA A 169 -11.64 -0.34 2.02
N SER A 170 -12.25 -1.45 2.40
CA SER A 170 -12.33 -1.89 3.79
C SER A 170 -12.11 -3.40 3.91
N LEU A 171 -11.25 -3.77 4.85
CA LEU A 171 -10.98 -5.16 5.23
C LEU A 171 -11.10 -5.27 6.74
N ASN A 172 -11.97 -6.13 7.23
CA ASN A 172 -12.19 -6.34 8.66
C ASN A 172 -12.19 -7.83 8.98
N ALA A 173 -11.58 -8.20 10.09
CA ALA A 173 -11.51 -9.57 10.54
C ALA A 173 -11.78 -9.68 12.04
N LEU A 174 -12.62 -10.64 12.39
CA LEU A 174 -12.91 -11.02 13.76
C LEU A 174 -12.49 -12.46 13.98
N GLN A 175 -11.51 -12.66 14.85
CA GLN A 175 -11.07 -13.97 15.28
C GLN A 175 -11.58 -14.24 16.71
N LEU A 176 -12.27 -15.36 16.88
CA LEU A 176 -12.75 -15.85 18.14
C LEU A 176 -11.98 -17.13 18.50
N THR A 177 -11.42 -17.21 19.70
CA THR A 177 -10.67 -18.37 20.18
C THR A 177 -11.20 -18.76 21.56
N PRO A 178 -12.41 -19.35 21.63
CA PRO A 178 -13.05 -19.71 22.90
C PRO A 178 -12.34 -20.87 23.63
N ALA A 179 -11.60 -21.69 22.90
CA ALA A 179 -10.80 -22.80 23.46
C ALA A 179 -9.49 -22.95 22.68
N SER A 180 -8.51 -23.58 23.27
CA SER A 180 -7.18 -23.79 22.65
C SER A 180 -7.22 -24.64 21.37
N TYR A 181 -8.23 -25.49 21.23
CA TYR A 181 -8.43 -26.37 20.08
C TYR A 181 -9.41 -25.83 19.04
N PHE A 182 -10.04 -24.65 19.28
CA PHE A 182 -11.04 -24.08 18.37
C PHE A 182 -10.79 -22.60 18.13
N SER A 183 -10.72 -22.21 16.86
CA SER A 183 -10.63 -20.83 16.43
C SER A 183 -11.55 -20.59 15.24
N LEU A 184 -12.36 -19.55 15.31
CA LEU A 184 -13.24 -19.08 14.24
C LEU A 184 -12.73 -17.75 13.73
N LEU A 185 -12.57 -17.61 12.41
CA LEU A 185 -12.23 -16.36 11.73
C LEU A 185 -13.37 -15.93 10.82
N LEU A 186 -13.91 -14.76 11.08
CA LEU A 186 -14.88 -14.08 10.20
C LEU A 186 -14.14 -12.96 9.49
N LEU A 187 -14.23 -12.93 8.16
CA LEU A 187 -13.59 -11.94 7.30
C LEU A 187 -14.64 -11.19 6.49
N TYR A 188 -14.63 -9.86 6.61
CA TYR A 188 -15.42 -8.96 5.78
C TYR A 188 -14.50 -8.14 4.90
N ARG A 189 -14.82 -8.09 3.59
CA ARG A 189 -14.06 -7.34 2.60
C ARG A 189 -15.02 -6.54 1.72
N TYR A 190 -14.73 -5.26 1.58
CA TYR A 190 -15.45 -4.37 0.67
C TYR A 190 -14.44 -3.52 -0.11
N TYR A 191 -14.57 -3.47 -1.44
CA TYR A 191 -13.80 -2.59 -2.30
C TYR A 191 -14.74 -1.89 -3.27
N ASP A 192 -14.79 -0.56 -3.18
CA ASP A 192 -15.43 0.23 -4.25
C ASP A 192 -14.60 0.06 -5.54
N LYS A 193 -15.26 -0.25 -6.65
CA LYS A 193 -14.62 -0.38 -7.96
C LYS A 193 -13.84 0.86 -8.40
N ARG A 194 -14.18 2.03 -7.86
CA ARG A 194 -13.52 3.32 -8.12
C ARG A 194 -12.35 3.58 -7.18
N TYR A 195 -12.05 2.69 -6.23
CA TYR A 195 -10.92 2.87 -5.32
C TYR A 195 -9.61 2.88 -6.11
N GLN A 196 -8.82 3.94 -5.92
CA GLN A 196 -7.60 4.17 -6.68
C GLN A 196 -6.38 4.14 -5.75
N ALA A 197 -5.51 3.17 -5.97
CA ALA A 197 -4.20 3.08 -5.33
C ALA A 197 -3.15 2.76 -6.39
N PHE A 198 -2.06 3.53 -6.42
CA PHE A 198 -0.96 3.29 -7.35
C PHE A 198 -0.05 2.16 -6.88
N PHE A 199 0.02 1.95 -5.57
CA PHE A 199 0.85 0.92 -4.91
C PHE A 199 0.00 -0.25 -4.37
N GLY A 200 -1.03 -0.65 -5.04
CA GLY A 200 -1.95 -1.70 -4.63
C GLY A 200 -1.92 -2.93 -5.50
#